data_48b661e1380a4537d5be7eabd3119feb
#
_entry.id   48b661e1380a4537d5be7eabd3119feb
#
_cell.length_a   1.000
_cell.length_b   1.000
_cell.length_c   1.000
_cell.angle_alpha   90.00
_cell.angle_beta   90.00
_cell.angle_gamma   90.00
#
_symmetry.space_group_name_H-M   'P 1'
#
loop_
_entity.id
_entity.type
_entity.pdbx_description
1 polymer ?
#
loop_
_entity_poly.entity_id
_entity_poly.type
_entity_poly.pdbx_seq_one_letter_code
_entity_poly.pdbx_strand_id
1 'polypeptide(L)' 'MSDKMASYVSPEIRDKFEGLSIDLKNCILERDTRIENIHDLIHVLEEIVAEGEGE' A
#
# COMPACT_ATOMS: atom_id res chain seq x y z
N MET A 1 2.12 -7.92 -20.46
CA MET A 1 1.97 -7.76 -19.98
C MET A 1 1.96 -7.36 -19.21
N SER A 2 1.97 -7.32 -18.67
CA SER A 2 1.94 -7.08 -17.75
C SER A 2 1.52 -6.43 -17.20
N ASP A 3 1.04 -6.13 -16.96
CA ASP A 3 0.52 -5.49 -16.46
C ASP A 3 -0.06 -5.79 -15.52
N LYS A 4 -0.07 -6.30 -14.97
CA LYS A 4 -0.51 -6.58 -14.01
C LYS A 4 -0.34 -5.85 -13.04
N MET A 5 -0.73 -4.93 -12.77
CA MET A 5 -0.45 -4.28 -11.87
C MET A 5 -0.85 -4.54 -10.85
N ALA A 6 -0.46 -4.56 -10.26
CA ALA A 6 -0.61 -5.19 -9.10
C ALA A 6 -1.52 -4.52 -8.14
N SER A 7 -1.17 -3.41 -7.64
CA SER A 7 -1.92 -2.79 -6.57
C SER A 7 -2.99 -1.85 -7.09
N TYR A 8 -4.07 -1.76 -6.34
CA TYR A 8 -5.14 -0.84 -6.65
C TYR A 8 -5.37 0.08 -5.45
N VAL A 9 -5.43 1.36 -5.71
CA VAL A 9 -5.72 2.35 -4.68
C VAL A 9 -6.88 3.19 -5.16
N SER A 10 -7.98 3.19 -4.41
CA SER A 10 -9.16 3.93 -4.82
C SER A 10 -8.89 5.43 -4.83
N PRO A 11 -9.61 6.19 -5.64
CA PRO A 11 -9.39 7.64 -5.71
C PRO A 11 -9.55 8.34 -4.37
N GLU A 12 -10.43 7.85 -3.52
CA GLU A 12 -10.65 8.47 -2.22
C GLU A 12 -9.43 8.32 -1.32
N ILE A 13 -8.71 7.25 -1.49
CA ILE A 13 -7.55 6.96 -0.64
C ILE A 13 -6.27 7.45 -1.29
N ARG A 14 -6.32 7.72 -2.58
CA ARG A 14 -5.14 8.14 -3.31
C ARG A 14 -4.46 9.33 -2.64
N ASP A 15 -5.23 10.25 -2.12
CA ASP A 15 -4.70 11.40 -1.42
C ASP A 15 -3.83 10.99 -0.26
N LYS A 16 -4.34 10.09 0.56
CA LYS A 16 -3.60 9.59 1.71
C LYS A 16 -2.38 8.81 1.26
N PHE A 17 -2.56 8.01 0.23
CA PHE A 17 -1.48 7.21 -0.31
C PHE A 17 -0.33 8.10 -0.78
N GLU A 18 -0.66 9.18 -1.48
CA GLU A 18 0.36 10.07 -2.00
C GLU A 18 1.12 10.80 -0.90
N GLY A 19 0.53 10.89 0.28
CA GLY A 19 1.21 11.50 1.41
C GLY A 19 2.23 10.63 2.08
N LEU A 20 2.30 9.36 1.70
CA LEU A 20 3.25 8.44 2.28
C LEU A 20 4.65 8.66 1.72
N SER A 21 5.65 8.18 2.44
CA SER A 21 7.01 8.24 1.93
C SER A 21 7.14 7.35 0.71
N ILE A 22 8.15 7.63 -0.10
CA ILE A 22 8.35 6.86 -1.32
C ILE A 22 8.61 5.39 -1.00
N ASP A 23 9.31 5.13 0.09
CA ASP A 23 9.59 3.75 0.48
C ASP A 23 8.30 3.00 0.79
N LEU A 24 7.39 3.64 1.52
CA LEU A 24 6.12 2.99 1.85
C LEU A 24 5.28 2.77 0.61
N LYS A 25 5.27 3.75 -0.29
CA LYS A 25 4.51 3.60 -1.52
C LYS A 25 5.04 2.41 -2.33
N ASN A 26 6.33 2.27 -2.42
CA ASN A 26 6.92 1.17 -3.15
C ASN A 26 6.58 -0.17 -2.50
N CYS A 27 6.61 -0.22 -1.17
CA CYS A 27 6.25 -1.45 -0.47
C CYS A 27 4.82 -1.85 -0.79
N ILE A 28 3.92 -0.89 -0.79
CA ILE A 28 2.52 -1.17 -1.06
C ILE A 28 2.35 -1.68 -2.48
N LEU A 29 3.01 -1.02 -3.43
CA LEU A 29 2.87 -1.40 -4.83
C LEU A 29 3.42 -2.80 -5.08
N GLU A 30 4.48 -3.17 -4.39
CA GLU A 30 5.08 -4.48 -4.58
C GLU A 30 4.27 -5.59 -3.96
N ARG A 31 3.40 -5.26 -3.02
CA ARG A 31 2.63 -6.27 -2.31
C ARG A 31 1.44 -6.79 -3.08
N ASP A 32 1.10 -6.16 -4.18
CA ASP A 32 -0.03 -6.63 -4.97
C ASP A 32 -1.30 -6.61 -4.12
N THR A 33 -1.59 -5.45 -3.56
CA THR A 33 -2.68 -5.33 -2.62
C THR A 33 -3.75 -4.39 -3.15
N ARG A 34 -4.95 -4.51 -2.59
CA ARG A 34 -6.09 -3.75 -3.03
C ARG A 34 -6.55 -2.85 -1.89
N ILE A 35 -6.50 -1.55 -2.11
CA ILE A 35 -6.84 -0.58 -1.08
C ILE A 35 -8.05 0.22 -1.53
N GLU A 36 -9.19 -0.05 -0.91
CA GLU A 36 -10.43 0.61 -1.30
C GLU A 36 -10.91 1.62 -0.27
N ASN A 37 -10.41 1.51 0.94
CA ASN A 37 -10.79 2.45 1.99
C ASN A 37 -9.62 2.61 2.96
N ILE A 38 -9.84 3.49 3.95
CA ILE A 38 -8.76 3.81 4.87
C ILE A 38 -8.36 2.60 5.72
N HIS A 39 -9.32 1.73 6.03
CA HIS A 39 -9.01 0.55 6.82
C HIS A 39 -8.05 -0.37 6.08
N ASP A 40 -8.27 -0.51 4.78
CA ASP A 40 -7.36 -1.33 3.97
C ASP A 40 -5.96 -0.75 4.00
N LEU A 41 -5.86 0.56 3.87
CA LEU A 41 -4.56 1.21 3.88
C LEU A 41 -3.86 1.00 5.22
N ILE A 42 -4.58 1.19 6.30
CA ILE A 42 -3.99 1.03 7.63
C ILE A 42 -3.53 -0.41 7.83
N HIS A 43 -4.34 -1.36 7.37
CA HIS A 43 -4.00 -2.77 7.51
C HIS A 43 -2.68 -3.09 6.79
N VAL A 44 -2.54 -2.58 5.59
CA VAL A 44 -1.31 -2.83 4.83
C VAL A 44 -0.11 -2.19 5.51
N LEU A 45 -0.29 -0.97 6.00
CA LEU A 45 0.81 -0.30 6.69
C LEU A 45 1.23 -1.06 7.94
N GLU A 46 0.26 -1.60 8.66
CA GLU A 46 0.58 -2.38 9.84
C GLU A 46 1.38 -3.62 9.49
N GLU A 47 1.04 -4.24 8.38
CA GLU A 47 1.77 -5.42 7.94
C GLU A 47 3.21 -5.07 7.58
N ILE A 48 3.39 -3.94 6.92
CA ILE A 48 4.72 -3.51 6.53
C ILE A 48 5.58 -3.24 7.76
N VAL A 49 5.01 -2.55 8.75
CA VAL A 49 5.74 -2.25 9.97
C VAL A 49 6.08 -3.53 10.72
N ALA A 50 5.11 -4.45 10.78
CA ALA A 50 5.35 -5.71 11.49
C ALA A 50 6.46 -6.50 10.84
N GLU A 51 6.51 -6.51 9.51
CA GLU A 51 7.56 -7.22 8.82
C GLU A 51 8.93 -6.62 9.10
N GLY A 52 8.96 -5.29 9.13
CA GLY A 52 10.21 -4.61 9.42
C GLY A 52 10.69 -4.86 10.83
N GLU A 53 9.75 -4.92 11.77
CA GLU A 53 10.11 -5.16 13.15
C GLU A 53 10.43 -6.62 13.44
N GLY A 54 9.91 -7.48 12.60
CA GLY A 54 10.15 -8.89 12.76
C GLY A 54 11.59 -9.26 12.58
N GLU A 55 12.34 -8.34 12.08
CA GLU A 55 13.75 -8.54 11.96
C GLU A 55 14.35 -8.71 13.31
#